data_e50e70171a308dcec3e6eed10b4a7afc
#
_entry.id   e50e70171a308dcec3e6eed10b4a7afc
#
_cell.length_a   1.000
_cell.length_b   1.000
_cell.length_c   1.000
_cell.angle_alpha   90.00
_cell.angle_beta   90.00
_cell.angle_gamma   90.00
#
_symmetry.space_group_name_H-M   'P 1'
#
loop_
_entity.id
_entity.type
_entity.pdbx_description
1 polymer ?
#
loop_
_entity_poly.entity_id
_entity_poly.type
_entity_poly.pdbx_seq_one_letter_code
_entity_poly.pdbx_strand_id
1 'polypeptide(L)'
;MSLRRSILALVSVIITTITTPLHAEIPDALFEKLGLERDSAPNVLYDVIVKRYRDVDQGAGEGKFSDLWEPIPFSAYMAPQYFYEAPEELDFDVTRTECVECHQSITPGWVHSWKDSVHGNLDEIRGLDETDSRFYKKEMISEVETNLQSMGVLGDGEHLNVVGCIDCHMGVGAEGGNHQADLMMPDAAACGQCHVQEFAERESERDTLDWPQDQWPAGRPSHALSYLANVETGIWAGMENREIAEGCTMCHTTQNTCNSCHTRHEFSAAEARKPEACSTCHNGVDHNEFENFMLSKHGVIYNTQGDEWDWELPLEQAFEQGGQRGPTCQTCHMESEGEYSHNLVQKVRWGFKPMPAIAENLEHEWFEDRKSAWVSTCSQCHSPSFAESYLDLMDQGTADGVELVSQARVIMDSLYKDGLLTGQTTNRPSPPEPEKDEAGPFFGFFFSKGNNPTAIDVEFAEIWEQHNMKHFKALAHVNPGGFTYSNGWAKLIRSLARIRDTDTTLREKAALLERIRALEEAQ
;
A
#
# COMPACT_ATOMS: atom_id res chain seq x y z
N MET A 1 19.99 -17.55 74.90
CA MET A 1 20.51 -17.91 73.56
C MET A 1 19.48 -18.81 72.91
N SER A 2 18.71 -18.27 71.97
CA SER A 2 17.64 -18.99 71.27
C SER A 2 17.88 -18.79 69.76
N LEU A 3 18.25 -19.86 69.10
CA LEU A 3 18.35 -19.92 67.64
C LEU A 3 16.93 -19.97 67.02
N ARG A 4 16.53 -18.91 66.28
CA ARG A 4 15.36 -18.96 65.41
C ARG A 4 15.84 -19.49 64.02
N ARG A 5 15.39 -20.66 63.64
CA ARG A 5 15.47 -21.20 62.30
C ARG A 5 14.37 -20.59 61.46
N SER A 6 14.76 -19.75 60.49
CA SER A 6 13.83 -19.30 59.45
C SER A 6 13.76 -20.40 58.36
N ILE A 7 12.56 -20.91 58.12
CA ILE A 7 12.25 -21.80 57.02
C ILE A 7 11.89 -20.88 55.81
N LEU A 8 12.73 -20.84 54.81
CA LEU A 8 12.39 -20.26 53.51
C LEU A 8 11.51 -21.28 52.77
N ALA A 9 10.25 -20.97 52.59
CA ALA A 9 9.38 -21.71 51.67
C ALA A 9 9.67 -21.19 50.24
N LEU A 10 10.24 -22.04 49.40
CA LEU A 10 10.33 -21.80 47.96
C LEU A 10 8.92 -21.98 47.39
N VAL A 11 8.27 -20.89 47.03
CA VAL A 11 7.07 -20.93 46.19
C VAL A 11 7.56 -21.02 44.76
N SER A 12 7.50 -22.21 44.16
CA SER A 12 7.66 -22.39 42.73
C SER A 12 6.42 -21.80 42.05
N VAL A 13 6.55 -20.61 41.50
CA VAL A 13 5.56 -20.08 40.55
C VAL A 13 5.77 -20.82 39.25
N ILE A 14 4.88 -21.75 38.96
CA ILE A 14 4.77 -22.33 37.63
C ILE A 14 4.17 -21.22 36.76
N ILE A 15 5.00 -20.51 36.04
CA ILE A 15 4.58 -19.63 34.94
C ILE A 15 4.18 -20.60 33.84
N THR A 16 2.88 -20.88 33.73
CA THR A 16 2.29 -21.41 32.51
C THR A 16 2.41 -20.27 31.50
N THR A 17 3.41 -20.34 30.65
CA THR A 17 3.42 -19.55 29.42
C THR A 17 2.24 -20.04 28.60
N ILE A 18 1.16 -19.29 28.65
CA ILE A 18 0.11 -19.36 27.66
C ILE A 18 0.82 -18.86 26.40
N THR A 19 1.19 -19.77 25.52
CA THR A 19 1.56 -19.41 24.15
C THR A 19 0.28 -18.89 23.51
N THR A 20 0.10 -17.58 23.52
CA THR A 20 -0.86 -16.92 22.63
C THR A 20 -0.46 -17.26 21.21
N PRO A 21 -1.42 -17.55 20.33
CA PRO A 21 -1.11 -17.78 18.93
C PRO A 21 -0.36 -16.56 18.36
N LEU A 22 0.67 -16.84 17.55
CA LEU A 22 1.63 -15.88 16.99
C LEU A 22 1.04 -14.99 15.89
N HIS A 23 -0.24 -15.04 15.64
CA HIS A 23 -0.88 -14.25 14.58
C HIS A 23 -1.81 -13.20 15.17
N ALA A 24 -1.73 -11.99 14.61
CA ALA A 24 -2.71 -10.95 14.89
C ALA A 24 -4.11 -11.51 14.62
N GLU A 25 -5.00 -11.33 15.58
CA GLU A 25 -6.38 -11.74 15.39
C GLU A 25 -7.05 -10.80 14.38
N ILE A 26 -7.84 -11.38 13.47
CA ILE A 26 -8.70 -10.59 12.57
C ILE A 26 -9.54 -9.64 13.43
N PRO A 27 -9.57 -8.33 13.13
CA PRO A 27 -10.30 -7.37 13.94
C PRO A 27 -11.77 -7.70 14.10
N ASP A 28 -12.30 -7.65 15.33
CA ASP A 28 -13.73 -7.88 15.61
C ASP A 28 -14.64 -7.01 14.75
N ALA A 29 -14.24 -5.77 14.49
CA ALA A 29 -14.96 -4.85 13.64
C ALA A 29 -15.15 -5.36 12.20
N LEU A 30 -14.26 -6.21 11.70
CA LEU A 30 -14.44 -6.83 10.38
C LEU A 30 -15.56 -7.86 10.43
N PHE A 31 -15.59 -8.75 11.43
CA PHE A 31 -16.66 -9.72 11.58
C PHE A 31 -18.03 -9.06 11.70
N GLU A 32 -18.16 -8.00 12.50
CA GLU A 32 -19.41 -7.23 12.63
C GLU A 32 -19.84 -6.64 11.27
N LYS A 33 -18.92 -6.06 10.51
CA LYS A 33 -19.21 -5.48 9.18
C LYS A 33 -19.57 -6.54 8.15
N LEU A 34 -19.00 -7.73 8.24
CA LEU A 34 -19.33 -8.85 7.37
C LEU A 34 -20.61 -9.57 7.81
N GLY A 35 -21.16 -9.24 8.98
CA GLY A 35 -22.33 -9.92 9.55
C GLY A 35 -22.03 -11.35 9.98
N LEU A 36 -20.81 -11.61 10.40
CA LEU A 36 -20.31 -12.92 10.82
C LEU A 36 -20.04 -12.94 12.33
N GLU A 37 -20.17 -14.12 12.93
CA GLU A 37 -19.68 -14.36 14.29
C GLU A 37 -18.16 -14.63 14.23
N ARG A 38 -17.44 -14.28 15.30
CA ARG A 38 -15.98 -14.44 15.36
C ARG A 38 -15.49 -15.89 15.23
N ASP A 39 -16.30 -16.83 15.62
CA ASP A 39 -16.06 -18.27 15.52
C ASP A 39 -16.58 -18.89 14.22
N SER A 40 -16.90 -18.06 13.22
CA SER A 40 -17.29 -18.54 11.90
C SER A 40 -16.18 -19.40 11.30
N ALA A 41 -16.58 -20.51 10.67
CA ALA A 41 -15.61 -21.40 10.02
C ALA A 41 -14.86 -20.69 8.89
N PRO A 42 -13.58 -21.05 8.63
CA PRO A 42 -12.75 -20.39 7.63
C PRO A 42 -13.39 -20.31 6.24
N ASN A 43 -14.07 -21.34 5.79
CA ASN A 43 -14.78 -21.33 4.51
C ASN A 43 -15.90 -20.28 4.46
N VAL A 44 -16.62 -20.07 5.55
CA VAL A 44 -17.69 -19.05 5.62
C VAL A 44 -17.10 -17.66 5.56
N LEU A 45 -16.01 -17.42 6.29
CA LEU A 45 -15.28 -16.16 6.25
C LEU A 45 -14.73 -15.90 4.84
N TYR A 46 -14.07 -16.89 4.24
CA TYR A 46 -13.53 -16.79 2.88
C TYR A 46 -14.62 -16.45 1.85
N ASP A 47 -15.75 -17.17 1.85
CA ASP A 47 -16.83 -16.96 0.88
C ASP A 47 -17.38 -15.52 0.94
N VAL A 48 -17.55 -14.98 2.15
CA VAL A 48 -18.03 -13.60 2.32
C VAL A 48 -16.99 -12.58 1.88
N ILE A 49 -15.73 -12.79 2.22
CA ILE A 49 -14.65 -11.88 1.83
C ILE A 49 -14.42 -11.91 0.31
N VAL A 50 -14.38 -13.08 -0.31
CA VAL A 50 -14.24 -13.22 -1.76
C VAL A 50 -15.37 -12.54 -2.51
N LYS A 51 -16.60 -12.73 -2.01
CA LYS A 51 -17.73 -12.02 -2.61
C LYS A 51 -17.54 -10.51 -2.52
N ARG A 52 -17.22 -10.00 -1.33
CA ARG A 52 -16.95 -8.57 -1.13
C ARG A 52 -15.80 -8.07 -2.00
N TYR A 53 -14.71 -8.83 -2.08
CA TYR A 53 -13.55 -8.53 -2.91
C TYR A 53 -13.91 -8.39 -4.40
N ARG A 54 -14.76 -9.30 -4.91
CA ARG A 54 -15.18 -9.32 -6.32
C ARG A 54 -16.34 -8.38 -6.65
N ASP A 55 -17.14 -7.98 -5.66
CA ASP A 55 -18.23 -7.01 -5.82
C ASP A 55 -17.70 -5.57 -5.92
N VAL A 56 -16.40 -5.34 -5.75
CA VAL A 56 -15.80 -4.03 -5.94
C VAL A 56 -15.77 -3.70 -7.41
N ASP A 57 -16.34 -2.58 -7.78
CA ASP A 57 -16.19 -2.04 -9.12
C ASP A 57 -14.73 -1.64 -9.35
N GLN A 58 -14.12 -2.34 -10.27
CA GLN A 58 -12.68 -2.35 -10.50
C GLN A 58 -12.28 -1.26 -11.51
N GLY A 59 -12.77 -0.06 -11.35
CA GLY A 59 -12.49 1.03 -12.24
C GLY A 59 -13.37 1.08 -13.47
N ALA A 60 -14.37 0.22 -13.50
CA ALA A 60 -15.24 0.07 -14.64
C ALA A 60 -16.46 0.96 -14.53
N GLY A 61 -16.31 2.25 -14.73
CA GLY A 61 -17.47 3.07 -15.04
C GLY A 61 -18.21 3.69 -13.86
N GLU A 62 -17.65 3.74 -12.68
CA GLU A 62 -18.15 4.55 -11.59
C GLU A 62 -17.32 5.82 -11.44
N GLY A 63 -18.00 6.95 -11.37
CA GLY A 63 -17.37 8.21 -11.08
C GLY A 63 -17.61 9.28 -12.12
N LYS A 64 -17.09 10.46 -11.90
CA LYS A 64 -17.38 11.67 -12.69
C LYS A 64 -17.04 11.56 -14.18
N PHE A 65 -16.14 10.64 -14.54
CA PHE A 65 -15.65 10.46 -15.91
C PHE A 65 -15.94 9.10 -16.51
N SER A 66 -16.71 8.27 -15.82
CA SER A 66 -17.04 6.92 -16.28
C SER A 66 -17.60 6.87 -17.70
N ASP A 67 -18.40 7.87 -18.09
CA ASP A 67 -18.95 7.97 -19.44
C ASP A 67 -17.93 8.36 -20.52
N LEU A 68 -16.74 8.78 -20.11
CA LEU A 68 -15.71 9.32 -20.99
C LEU A 68 -14.52 8.37 -21.15
N TRP A 69 -14.42 7.37 -20.29
CA TRP A 69 -13.26 6.47 -20.22
C TRP A 69 -13.69 5.03 -20.34
N GLU A 70 -13.00 4.30 -21.19
CA GLU A 70 -13.19 2.87 -21.31
C GLU A 70 -12.69 2.19 -20.02
N PRO A 71 -13.52 1.34 -19.38
CA PRO A 71 -13.12 0.62 -18.19
C PRO A 71 -11.92 -0.29 -18.44
N ILE A 72 -10.99 -0.32 -17.50
CA ILE A 72 -9.86 -1.25 -17.55
C ILE A 72 -10.33 -2.59 -17.00
N PRO A 73 -10.24 -3.68 -17.79
CA PRO A 73 -10.61 -5.00 -17.32
C PRO A 73 -9.83 -5.43 -16.09
N PHE A 74 -10.47 -6.14 -15.16
CA PHE A 74 -9.81 -6.64 -13.96
C PHE A 74 -8.57 -7.48 -14.25
N SER A 75 -8.62 -8.33 -15.28
CA SER A 75 -7.48 -9.12 -15.74
C SER A 75 -6.24 -8.28 -16.08
N ALA A 76 -6.44 -7.05 -16.52
CA ALA A 76 -5.33 -6.14 -16.82
C ALA A 76 -4.57 -5.69 -15.57
N TYR A 77 -5.25 -5.56 -14.45
CA TYR A 77 -4.62 -5.24 -13.18
C TYR A 77 -3.83 -6.42 -12.61
N MET A 78 -4.28 -7.64 -12.89
CA MET A 78 -3.65 -8.86 -12.39
C MET A 78 -2.46 -9.28 -13.23
N ALA A 79 -2.63 -9.23 -14.54
CA ALA A 79 -1.66 -9.74 -15.50
C ALA A 79 -1.77 -8.97 -16.81
N PRO A 80 -1.04 -7.86 -16.97
CA PRO A 80 -1.05 -7.05 -18.19
C PRO A 80 -0.79 -7.86 -19.47
N GLN A 81 -0.01 -8.93 -19.37
CA GLN A 81 0.24 -9.81 -20.51
C GLN A 81 -1.02 -10.48 -21.08
N TYR A 82 -2.11 -10.55 -20.32
CA TYR A 82 -3.38 -11.11 -20.81
C TYR A 82 -4.14 -10.18 -21.77
N PHE A 83 -3.64 -8.98 -22.00
CA PHE A 83 -4.08 -8.17 -23.12
C PHE A 83 -3.60 -8.71 -24.48
N TYR A 84 -2.61 -9.59 -24.49
CA TYR A 84 -2.13 -10.24 -25.69
C TYR A 84 -2.93 -11.50 -25.94
N GLU A 85 -3.33 -11.70 -27.20
CA GLU A 85 -3.97 -12.95 -27.59
C GLU A 85 -3.01 -14.12 -27.39
N ALA A 86 -3.48 -15.17 -26.72
CA ALA A 86 -2.69 -16.38 -26.58
C ALA A 86 -2.52 -17.07 -27.94
N PRO A 87 -1.37 -17.67 -28.21
CA PRO A 87 -1.19 -18.48 -29.43
C PRO A 87 -2.18 -19.66 -29.47
N GLU A 88 -2.78 -19.93 -30.63
CA GLU A 88 -3.70 -21.07 -30.81
C GLU A 88 -3.05 -22.43 -30.46
N GLU A 89 -1.74 -22.51 -30.56
CA GLU A 89 -0.95 -23.72 -30.26
C GLU A 89 -0.97 -24.13 -28.78
N LEU A 90 -1.47 -23.28 -27.91
CA LEU A 90 -1.59 -23.57 -26.48
C LEU A 90 -2.90 -24.25 -26.05
N ASP A 91 -3.80 -24.53 -27.01
CA ASP A 91 -5.07 -25.21 -26.77
C ASP A 91 -4.86 -26.74 -26.68
N PHE A 92 -4.45 -27.22 -25.51
CA PHE A 92 -4.28 -28.64 -25.17
C PHE A 92 -4.53 -28.90 -23.67
N ASP A 93 -4.91 -30.13 -23.35
CA ASP A 93 -5.12 -30.53 -21.96
C ASP A 93 -3.80 -30.89 -21.27
N VAL A 94 -3.68 -30.56 -20.00
CA VAL A 94 -2.55 -30.88 -19.12
C VAL A 94 -3.02 -31.54 -17.84
N THR A 95 -2.17 -32.38 -17.28
CA THR A 95 -2.35 -32.97 -15.95
C THR A 95 -1.49 -32.24 -14.91
N ARG A 96 -1.78 -32.48 -13.62
CA ARG A 96 -1.11 -31.86 -12.47
C ARG A 96 0.44 -31.97 -12.53
N THR A 97 0.99 -33.02 -13.09
CA THR A 97 2.44 -33.27 -13.13
C THR A 97 3.16 -32.68 -14.34
N GLU A 98 2.46 -32.43 -15.43
CA GLU A 98 3.07 -32.01 -16.70
C GLU A 98 3.58 -30.57 -16.70
N CYS A 99 3.07 -29.70 -15.81
CA CYS A 99 3.50 -28.32 -15.72
C CYS A 99 5.02 -28.21 -15.55
N VAL A 100 5.60 -28.92 -14.56
CA VAL A 100 7.04 -28.90 -14.30
C VAL A 100 7.85 -29.50 -15.43
N GLU A 101 7.35 -30.56 -16.10
CA GLU A 101 8.05 -31.23 -17.18
C GLU A 101 8.32 -30.30 -18.37
N CYS A 102 7.36 -29.46 -18.73
CA CYS A 102 7.50 -28.48 -19.79
C CYS A 102 8.20 -27.21 -19.30
N HIS A 103 7.74 -26.62 -18.19
CA HIS A 103 8.20 -25.33 -17.73
C HIS A 103 9.65 -25.32 -17.18
N GLN A 104 10.23 -26.48 -16.80
CA GLN A 104 11.64 -26.55 -16.46
C GLN A 104 12.57 -26.19 -17.64
N SER A 105 12.08 -26.24 -18.89
CA SER A 105 12.83 -25.83 -20.07
C SER A 105 12.35 -24.50 -20.66
N ILE A 106 11.09 -24.14 -20.48
CA ILE A 106 10.46 -22.93 -21.05
C ILE A 106 10.65 -21.74 -20.11
N THR A 107 10.39 -21.94 -18.82
CA THR A 107 10.53 -20.92 -17.77
C THR A 107 11.28 -21.48 -16.56
N PRO A 108 12.57 -21.86 -16.73
CA PRO A 108 13.34 -22.57 -15.70
C PRO A 108 13.45 -21.79 -14.38
N GLY A 109 13.46 -20.46 -14.43
CA GLY A 109 13.52 -19.62 -13.23
C GLY A 109 12.30 -19.80 -12.33
N TRP A 110 11.11 -19.90 -12.92
CA TRP A 110 9.87 -20.11 -12.14
C TRP A 110 9.85 -21.45 -11.44
N VAL A 111 10.28 -22.50 -12.17
CA VAL A 111 10.36 -23.86 -11.62
C VAL A 111 11.43 -23.94 -10.53
N HIS A 112 12.55 -23.24 -10.69
CA HIS A 112 13.61 -23.18 -9.68
C HIS A 112 13.09 -22.48 -8.40
N SER A 113 12.56 -21.28 -8.52
CA SER A 113 12.03 -20.53 -7.39
C SER A 113 10.94 -21.30 -6.64
N TRP A 114 10.02 -21.96 -7.36
CA TRP A 114 9.02 -22.80 -6.73
C TRP A 114 9.62 -24.01 -6.00
N LYS A 115 10.63 -24.68 -6.58
CA LYS A 115 11.31 -25.80 -5.92
C LYS A 115 12.03 -25.40 -4.63
N ASP A 116 12.48 -24.16 -4.54
CA ASP A 116 13.15 -23.62 -3.35
C ASP A 116 12.14 -23.02 -2.34
N SER A 117 10.87 -22.89 -2.72
CA SER A 117 9.83 -22.32 -1.87
C SER A 117 9.30 -23.30 -0.81
N VAL A 118 8.65 -22.75 0.21
CA VAL A 118 7.89 -23.55 1.19
C VAL A 118 6.80 -24.37 0.49
N HIS A 119 6.13 -23.81 -0.51
CA HIS A 119 5.07 -24.48 -1.27
C HIS A 119 5.56 -25.77 -1.95
N GLY A 120 6.78 -25.75 -2.48
CA GLY A 120 7.41 -26.92 -3.08
C GLY A 120 7.99 -27.91 -2.08
N ASN A 121 8.19 -27.54 -0.80
CA ASN A 121 8.97 -28.26 0.20
C ASN A 121 8.28 -28.40 1.57
N LEU A 122 6.97 -28.67 1.62
CA LEU A 122 6.22 -28.76 2.86
C LEU A 122 6.79 -29.82 3.83
N ASP A 123 7.34 -30.91 3.31
CA ASP A 123 7.94 -31.97 4.14
C ASP A 123 9.22 -31.50 4.84
N GLU A 124 10.02 -30.62 4.21
CA GLU A 124 11.16 -29.99 4.87
C GLU A 124 10.69 -29.19 6.09
N ILE A 125 9.67 -28.35 5.91
CA ILE A 125 9.11 -27.53 6.99
C ILE A 125 8.59 -28.40 8.13
N ARG A 126 7.87 -29.49 7.84
CA ARG A 126 7.41 -30.42 8.86
C ARG A 126 8.55 -31.09 9.62
N GLY A 127 9.70 -31.26 8.97
CA GLY A 127 10.90 -31.85 9.54
C GLY A 127 11.72 -30.92 10.45
N LEU A 128 11.45 -29.62 10.47
CA LEU A 128 12.23 -28.65 11.26
C LEU A 128 12.14 -28.94 12.76
N ASP A 129 13.17 -28.65 13.52
CA ASP A 129 13.15 -28.68 14.98
C ASP A 129 12.87 -27.28 15.56
N GLU A 130 12.56 -27.20 16.84
CA GLU A 130 12.17 -25.98 17.54
C GLU A 130 13.27 -24.89 17.57
N THR A 131 14.47 -25.20 17.15
CA THR A 131 15.60 -24.24 17.10
C THR A 131 15.76 -23.57 15.74
N ASP A 132 15.05 -24.06 14.71
CA ASP A 132 15.02 -23.42 13.39
C ASP A 132 14.09 -22.20 13.41
N SER A 133 14.55 -21.08 12.91
CA SER A 133 13.77 -19.84 12.87
C SER A 133 12.50 -19.93 12.02
N ARG A 134 12.42 -20.93 11.12
CA ARG A 134 11.25 -21.21 10.29
C ARG A 134 10.24 -22.17 10.99
N PHE A 135 10.50 -22.59 12.23
CA PHE A 135 9.66 -23.59 12.92
C PHE A 135 8.19 -23.19 13.00
N TYR A 136 7.88 -21.90 13.16
CA TYR A 136 6.50 -21.37 13.19
C TYR A 136 5.71 -21.71 11.92
N LYS A 137 6.37 -21.91 10.77
CA LYS A 137 5.71 -22.30 9.50
C LYS A 137 4.98 -23.65 9.58
N LYS A 138 5.26 -24.48 10.58
CA LYS A 138 4.49 -25.72 10.83
C LYS A 138 3.08 -25.42 11.29
N GLU A 139 2.89 -24.39 12.11
CA GLU A 139 1.57 -23.96 12.57
C GLU A 139 0.79 -23.39 11.39
N MET A 140 1.43 -22.61 10.53
CA MET A 140 0.83 -22.11 9.28
C MET A 140 0.37 -23.25 8.36
N ILE A 141 1.17 -24.31 8.19
CA ILE A 141 0.75 -25.50 7.41
C ILE A 141 -0.52 -26.10 8.01
N SER A 142 -0.58 -26.25 9.33
CA SER A 142 -1.73 -26.82 10.02
C SER A 142 -2.99 -25.95 9.86
N GLU A 143 -2.82 -24.64 9.87
CA GLU A 143 -3.89 -23.69 9.63
C GLU A 143 -4.41 -23.79 8.19
N VAL A 144 -3.51 -23.77 7.21
CA VAL A 144 -3.85 -23.95 5.79
C VAL A 144 -4.60 -25.27 5.55
N GLU A 145 -4.14 -26.37 6.15
CA GLU A 145 -4.83 -27.66 6.07
C GLU A 145 -6.23 -27.59 6.67
N THR A 146 -6.41 -26.89 7.80
CA THR A 146 -7.73 -26.67 8.42
C THR A 146 -8.65 -25.85 7.50
N ASN A 147 -8.12 -24.81 6.87
CA ASN A 147 -8.87 -23.98 5.92
C ASN A 147 -9.37 -24.85 4.75
N LEU A 148 -8.48 -25.63 4.14
CA LEU A 148 -8.82 -26.50 3.00
C LEU A 148 -9.76 -27.66 3.39
N GLN A 149 -9.66 -28.19 4.60
CA GLN A 149 -10.63 -29.16 5.12
C GLN A 149 -12.02 -28.54 5.28
N SER A 150 -12.08 -27.30 5.79
CA SER A 150 -13.36 -26.58 5.93
C SER A 150 -14.03 -26.31 4.58
N MET A 151 -13.25 -26.16 3.53
CA MET A 151 -13.72 -25.96 2.15
C MET A 151 -14.03 -27.28 1.43
N GLY A 152 -13.73 -28.42 2.03
CA GLY A 152 -13.92 -29.75 1.43
C GLY A 152 -12.89 -30.09 0.34
N VAL A 153 -11.78 -29.38 0.28
CA VAL A 153 -10.66 -29.66 -0.63
C VAL A 153 -9.78 -30.80 -0.10
N LEU A 154 -9.57 -30.82 1.22
CA LEU A 154 -8.89 -31.91 1.91
C LEU A 154 -9.90 -32.72 2.72
N GLY A 155 -9.73 -34.04 2.74
CA GLY A 155 -10.47 -34.94 3.62
C GLY A 155 -9.96 -34.89 5.06
N ASP A 156 -10.77 -35.37 5.99
CA ASP A 156 -10.41 -35.48 7.41
C ASP A 156 -9.11 -36.31 7.56
N GLY A 157 -8.08 -35.71 8.16
CA GLY A 157 -6.77 -36.32 8.38
C GLY A 157 -5.90 -36.46 7.14
N GLU A 158 -6.30 -35.89 6.02
CA GLU A 158 -5.43 -35.71 4.86
C GLU A 158 -4.49 -34.52 5.06
N HIS A 159 -3.29 -34.62 4.50
CA HIS A 159 -2.25 -33.60 4.56
C HIS A 159 -1.83 -33.14 3.18
N LEU A 160 -1.50 -31.86 3.06
CA LEU A 160 -0.87 -31.33 1.87
C LEU A 160 0.55 -31.90 1.75
N ASN A 161 0.88 -32.48 0.60
CA ASN A 161 2.26 -32.90 0.32
C ASN A 161 3.04 -31.78 -0.38
N VAL A 162 2.38 -31.04 -1.24
CA VAL A 162 2.95 -29.95 -2.03
C VAL A 162 1.82 -29.02 -2.51
N VAL A 163 2.11 -27.74 -2.58
CA VAL A 163 1.27 -26.77 -3.32
C VAL A 163 1.90 -26.60 -4.70
N GLY A 164 1.27 -27.18 -5.71
CA GLY A 164 1.79 -27.23 -7.07
C GLY A 164 1.34 -26.05 -7.94
N CYS A 165 1.89 -25.97 -9.15
CA CYS A 165 1.54 -24.93 -10.12
C CYS A 165 0.02 -24.88 -10.37
N ILE A 166 -0.60 -26.05 -10.50
CA ILE A 166 -2.02 -26.19 -10.82
C ILE A 166 -2.94 -25.66 -9.69
N ASP A 167 -2.53 -25.78 -8.43
CA ASP A 167 -3.31 -25.30 -7.30
C ASP A 167 -3.50 -23.76 -7.34
N CYS A 168 -2.50 -23.05 -7.85
CA CYS A 168 -2.58 -21.60 -8.04
C CYS A 168 -3.18 -21.23 -9.41
N HIS A 169 -2.86 -21.96 -10.47
CA HIS A 169 -3.17 -21.55 -11.83
C HIS A 169 -4.42 -22.17 -12.44
N MET A 170 -5.01 -23.20 -11.83
CA MET A 170 -6.29 -23.81 -12.24
C MET A 170 -7.27 -24.00 -11.08
N GLY A 171 -6.83 -23.71 -9.86
CA GLY A 171 -7.60 -23.83 -8.63
C GLY A 171 -7.16 -24.99 -7.74
N VAL A 172 -7.29 -24.76 -6.45
CA VAL A 172 -6.86 -25.71 -5.41
C VAL A 172 -7.60 -27.03 -5.57
N GLY A 173 -6.84 -28.13 -5.61
CA GLY A 173 -7.40 -29.48 -5.78
C GLY A 173 -7.70 -29.89 -7.23
N ALA A 174 -7.41 -29.06 -8.22
CA ALA A 174 -7.54 -29.45 -9.61
C ALA A 174 -6.56 -30.57 -9.98
N GLU A 175 -7.01 -31.56 -10.78
CA GLU A 175 -6.18 -32.68 -11.23
C GLU A 175 -5.62 -32.46 -12.65
N GLY A 176 -6.20 -31.52 -13.40
CA GLY A 176 -5.83 -31.15 -14.76
C GLY A 176 -6.83 -30.18 -15.35
N GLY A 177 -6.57 -29.75 -16.58
CA GLY A 177 -7.44 -28.86 -17.32
C GLY A 177 -6.84 -28.46 -18.65
N ASN A 178 -7.57 -27.64 -19.40
CA ASN A 178 -7.10 -27.09 -20.66
C ASN A 178 -6.12 -25.95 -20.42
N HIS A 179 -4.93 -26.03 -21.00
CA HIS A 179 -3.85 -25.06 -20.77
C HIS A 179 -4.22 -23.62 -21.14
N GLN A 180 -5.07 -23.42 -22.12
CA GLN A 180 -5.49 -22.08 -22.54
C GLN A 180 -6.79 -21.64 -21.88
N ALA A 181 -7.79 -22.54 -21.80
CA ALA A 181 -9.12 -22.18 -21.32
C ALA A 181 -9.24 -22.12 -19.78
N ASP A 182 -8.52 -23.02 -19.08
CA ASP A 182 -8.62 -23.16 -17.62
C ASP A 182 -7.47 -22.49 -16.88
N LEU A 183 -6.42 -22.05 -17.60
CA LEU A 183 -5.31 -21.34 -16.97
C LEU A 183 -5.74 -19.94 -16.53
N MET A 184 -5.50 -19.65 -15.26
CA MET A 184 -5.74 -18.33 -14.70
C MET A 184 -4.46 -17.73 -14.08
N MET A 185 -4.42 -16.41 -13.99
CA MET A 185 -3.43 -15.75 -13.13
C MET A 185 -3.99 -15.65 -11.71
N PRO A 186 -3.26 -16.18 -10.73
CA PRO A 186 -3.70 -16.13 -9.34
C PRO A 186 -3.81 -14.69 -8.84
N ASP A 187 -4.95 -14.36 -8.28
CA ASP A 187 -5.22 -13.13 -7.55
C ASP A 187 -5.15 -13.34 -6.03
N ALA A 188 -5.41 -12.30 -5.25
CA ALA A 188 -5.43 -12.41 -3.80
C ALA A 188 -6.48 -13.41 -3.30
N ALA A 189 -7.60 -13.56 -4.01
CA ALA A 189 -8.62 -14.56 -3.65
C ALA A 189 -8.12 -15.99 -3.83
N ALA A 190 -7.29 -16.25 -4.84
CA ALA A 190 -6.67 -17.57 -5.01
C ALA A 190 -5.72 -17.90 -3.86
N CYS A 191 -4.92 -16.94 -3.42
CA CYS A 191 -4.07 -17.08 -2.23
C CYS A 191 -4.90 -17.27 -0.96
N GLY A 192 -5.99 -16.51 -0.83
CA GLY A 192 -6.90 -16.52 0.32
C GLY A 192 -7.64 -17.84 0.54
N GLN A 193 -7.68 -18.75 -0.44
CA GLN A 193 -8.23 -20.09 -0.19
C GLN A 193 -7.43 -20.88 0.87
N CYS A 194 -6.13 -20.68 0.89
CA CYS A 194 -5.23 -21.26 1.88
C CYS A 194 -4.97 -20.27 3.02
N HIS A 195 -4.71 -19.01 2.71
CA HIS A 195 -4.33 -17.93 3.60
C HIS A 195 -5.53 -17.03 3.93
N VAL A 196 -6.56 -17.63 4.57
CA VAL A 196 -7.84 -16.94 4.85
C VAL A 196 -7.64 -15.75 5.77
N GLN A 197 -6.78 -15.87 6.79
CA GLN A 197 -6.54 -14.82 7.76
C GLN A 197 -5.85 -13.62 7.10
N GLU A 198 -4.75 -13.82 6.41
CA GLU A 198 -3.99 -12.76 5.74
C GLU A 198 -4.84 -12.06 4.68
N PHE A 199 -5.68 -12.81 3.98
CA PHE A 199 -6.62 -12.25 3.02
C PHE A 199 -7.69 -11.38 3.71
N ALA A 200 -8.22 -11.83 4.86
CA ALA A 200 -9.18 -11.08 5.65
C ALA A 200 -8.57 -9.79 6.21
N GLU A 201 -7.34 -9.87 6.73
CA GLU A 201 -6.60 -8.71 7.22
C GLU A 201 -6.40 -7.65 6.12
N ARG A 202 -6.01 -8.07 4.93
CA ARG A 202 -5.90 -7.18 3.76
C ARG A 202 -7.22 -6.53 3.38
N GLU A 203 -8.29 -7.31 3.34
CA GLU A 203 -9.62 -6.79 3.02
C GLU A 203 -10.16 -5.83 4.09
N SER A 204 -9.72 -5.95 5.33
CA SER A 204 -10.08 -5.03 6.42
C SER A 204 -9.54 -3.61 6.23
N GLU A 205 -8.54 -3.39 5.35
CA GLU A 205 -8.02 -2.06 5.04
C GLU A 205 -9.11 -1.09 4.58
N ARG A 206 -10.10 -1.58 3.84
CA ARG A 206 -11.23 -0.76 3.37
C ARG A 206 -12.03 -0.16 4.52
N ASP A 207 -12.17 -0.91 5.59
CA ASP A 207 -12.93 -0.49 6.76
C ASP A 207 -12.10 0.38 7.69
N THR A 208 -10.82 0.10 7.75
CA THR A 208 -9.86 0.86 8.56
C THR A 208 -9.70 2.29 8.07
N LEU A 209 -9.80 2.50 6.76
CA LEU A 209 -9.76 3.83 6.13
C LEU A 209 -11.14 4.48 5.98
N ASP A 210 -12.11 4.07 6.77
CA ASP A 210 -13.40 4.76 6.84
C ASP A 210 -13.24 6.10 7.56
N TRP A 211 -12.79 7.09 6.79
CA TRP A 211 -12.59 8.45 7.28
C TRP A 211 -13.91 9.02 7.76
N PRO A 212 -13.90 9.92 8.75
CA PRO A 212 -15.08 10.70 9.10
C PRO A 212 -15.60 11.40 7.84
N GLN A 213 -16.76 10.98 7.33
CA GLN A 213 -17.30 11.46 6.05
C GLN A 213 -17.65 12.95 6.05
N ASP A 214 -17.90 13.50 7.21
CA ASP A 214 -18.11 14.93 7.45
C ASP A 214 -16.82 15.75 7.40
N GLN A 215 -15.69 15.10 7.57
CA GLN A 215 -14.35 15.70 7.59
C GLN A 215 -13.58 15.47 6.29
N TRP A 216 -13.98 14.48 5.50
CA TRP A 216 -13.28 14.09 4.28
C TRP A 216 -14.23 13.76 3.14
N PRO A 217 -14.59 14.76 2.34
CA PRO A 217 -15.63 14.59 1.31
C PRO A 217 -15.20 13.78 0.08
N ALA A 218 -13.92 13.62 -0.19
CA ALA A 218 -13.46 13.05 -1.45
C ALA A 218 -12.50 11.88 -1.28
N GLY A 219 -12.99 10.69 -1.54
CA GLY A 219 -12.18 9.54 -1.91
C GLY A 219 -11.21 9.02 -0.84
N ARG A 220 -11.18 7.74 -0.65
CA ARG A 220 -10.34 7.05 0.33
C ARG A 220 -8.99 6.75 -0.28
N PRO A 221 -7.89 7.24 0.27
CA PRO A 221 -6.61 6.66 -0.07
C PRO A 221 -6.55 5.27 0.56
N SER A 222 -6.73 4.24 -0.24
CA SER A 222 -6.52 2.87 0.20
C SER A 222 -5.59 2.17 -0.79
N HIS A 223 -4.97 1.08 -0.36
CA HIS A 223 -4.33 0.16 -1.29
C HIS A 223 -5.38 -0.61 -2.10
N ALA A 224 -6.68 -0.38 -1.89
CA ALA A 224 -7.76 -1.07 -2.57
C ALA A 224 -7.88 -0.64 -4.03
N LEU A 225 -8.25 -1.59 -4.86
CA LEU A 225 -8.60 -1.37 -6.27
C LEU A 225 -9.70 -0.35 -6.49
N SER A 226 -10.65 -0.24 -5.55
CA SER A 226 -11.62 0.84 -5.51
C SER A 226 -10.97 2.21 -5.56
N TYR A 227 -9.70 2.31 -5.19
CA TYR A 227 -8.90 3.51 -5.38
C TYR A 227 -8.64 3.81 -6.85
N LEU A 228 -8.30 2.82 -7.66
CA LEU A 228 -8.13 3.03 -9.11
C LEU A 228 -9.44 3.44 -9.79
N ALA A 229 -10.56 2.89 -9.35
CA ALA A 229 -11.88 3.33 -9.81
C ALA A 229 -12.15 4.81 -9.50
N ASN A 230 -11.60 5.30 -8.41
CA ASN A 230 -11.74 6.70 -7.99
C ASN A 230 -10.63 7.63 -8.52
N VAL A 231 -9.60 7.10 -9.14
CA VAL A 231 -8.62 7.89 -9.89
C VAL A 231 -9.18 8.22 -11.28
N GLU A 232 -10.38 8.69 -11.31
CA GLU A 232 -11.03 9.33 -12.46
C GLU A 232 -10.34 10.60 -12.85
N THR A 233 -9.16 10.72 -12.40
CA THR A 233 -8.38 11.89 -12.56
C THR A 233 -7.74 11.84 -13.92
N GLY A 234 -7.47 12.98 -14.42
CA GLY A 234 -6.75 13.14 -15.66
C GLY A 234 -5.42 12.40 -15.76
N ILE A 235 -4.90 11.78 -14.69
CA ILE A 235 -3.72 10.90 -14.77
C ILE A 235 -3.96 9.81 -15.81
N TRP A 236 -5.09 9.13 -15.68
CA TRP A 236 -5.47 8.05 -16.58
C TRP A 236 -6.04 8.57 -17.90
N ALA A 237 -6.60 9.76 -17.87
CA ALA A 237 -7.24 10.42 -18.99
C ALA A 237 -6.36 10.60 -20.22
N GLY A 238 -5.10 10.39 -20.09
CA GLY A 238 -4.15 10.63 -21.14
C GLY A 238 -3.42 9.43 -21.66
N MET A 239 -3.69 8.27 -21.10
CA MET A 239 -2.96 7.06 -21.36
C MET A 239 -3.86 6.04 -22.06
N GLU A 240 -3.30 5.23 -22.91
CA GLU A 240 -3.98 4.07 -23.45
C GLU A 240 -4.14 3.02 -22.35
N ASN A 241 -5.23 2.23 -22.39
CA ASN A 241 -5.48 1.17 -21.40
C ASN A 241 -4.29 0.23 -21.24
N ARG A 242 -3.60 -0.06 -22.35
CA ARG A 242 -2.40 -0.87 -22.34
C ARG A 242 -1.24 -0.23 -21.58
N GLU A 243 -1.00 1.07 -21.73
CA GLU A 243 0.03 1.80 -20.99
C GLU A 243 -0.26 1.77 -19.48
N ILE A 244 -1.52 1.89 -19.09
CA ILE A 244 -1.95 1.77 -17.70
C ILE A 244 -1.69 0.36 -17.18
N ALA A 245 -2.14 -0.65 -17.91
CA ALA A 245 -2.00 -2.05 -17.53
C ALA A 245 -0.54 -2.50 -17.42
N GLU A 246 0.32 -2.09 -18.33
CA GLU A 246 1.72 -2.49 -18.35
C GLU A 246 2.61 -1.65 -17.41
N GLY A 247 2.24 -0.42 -17.11
CA GLY A 247 3.05 0.50 -16.32
C GLY A 247 2.51 0.74 -14.92
N CYS A 248 1.26 1.17 -14.81
CA CYS A 248 0.72 1.69 -13.56
C CYS A 248 0.22 0.59 -12.62
N THR A 249 -0.32 -0.49 -13.18
CA THR A 249 -0.92 -1.57 -12.38
C THR A 249 0.11 -2.33 -11.54
N MET A 250 1.38 -2.28 -11.89
CA MET A 250 2.43 -2.89 -11.08
C MET A 250 2.40 -2.38 -9.62
N CYS A 251 2.14 -1.08 -9.44
CA CYS A 251 2.09 -0.45 -8.12
C CYS A 251 0.65 -0.33 -7.58
N HIS A 252 -0.33 -0.16 -8.48
CA HIS A 252 -1.70 0.16 -8.10
C HIS A 252 -2.64 -1.06 -7.96
N THR A 253 -2.10 -2.26 -7.96
CA THR A 253 -2.87 -3.51 -7.79
C THR A 253 -2.39 -4.37 -6.62
N THR A 254 -1.62 -3.80 -5.70
CA THR A 254 -1.01 -4.55 -4.58
C THR A 254 -2.04 -5.28 -3.72
N GLN A 255 -3.28 -4.83 -3.69
CA GLN A 255 -4.35 -5.54 -2.99
C GLN A 255 -4.89 -6.76 -3.71
N ASN A 256 -4.68 -6.83 -5.01
CA ASN A 256 -5.16 -7.96 -5.80
C ASN A 256 -4.14 -9.08 -5.90
N THR A 257 -2.90 -8.81 -5.49
CA THR A 257 -1.82 -9.76 -5.67
C THR A 257 -0.91 -9.75 -4.45
N CYS A 258 -0.84 -10.86 -3.73
CA CYS A 258 0.08 -11.03 -2.61
C CYS A 258 1.55 -11.03 -3.09
N ASN A 259 1.78 -11.38 -4.34
CA ASN A 259 3.11 -11.41 -4.96
C ASN A 259 3.76 -10.04 -5.20
N SER A 260 3.08 -8.97 -4.86
CA SER A 260 3.69 -7.63 -4.83
C SER A 260 4.77 -7.51 -3.72
N CYS A 261 4.60 -8.25 -2.63
CA CYS A 261 5.54 -8.31 -1.50
C CYS A 261 6.24 -9.68 -1.40
N HIS A 262 5.52 -10.76 -1.70
CA HIS A 262 6.02 -12.13 -1.71
C HIS A 262 6.34 -12.55 -3.14
N THR A 263 7.55 -12.26 -3.61
CA THR A 263 7.90 -12.48 -5.02
C THR A 263 7.61 -13.91 -5.49
N ARG A 264 6.80 -14.01 -6.53
CA ARG A 264 6.50 -15.28 -7.19
C ARG A 264 7.78 -15.84 -7.85
N HIS A 265 8.04 -17.07 -7.78
CA HIS A 265 7.31 -18.25 -7.31
C HIS A 265 7.92 -18.82 -6.01
N GLU A 266 8.81 -18.06 -5.39
CA GLU A 266 9.45 -18.42 -4.12
C GLU A 266 8.53 -18.12 -2.93
N PHE A 267 7.80 -16.99 -3.00
CA PHE A 267 6.89 -16.52 -1.96
C PHE A 267 7.55 -16.40 -0.58
N SER A 268 8.78 -15.89 -0.56
CA SER A 268 9.59 -15.77 0.65
C SER A 268 9.02 -14.73 1.63
N ALA A 269 8.69 -15.15 2.83
CA ALA A 269 8.33 -14.23 3.92
C ALA A 269 9.55 -13.42 4.39
N ALA A 270 10.74 -14.01 4.33
CA ALA A 270 12.00 -13.33 4.67
C ALA A 270 12.29 -12.16 3.69
N GLU A 271 11.99 -12.33 2.41
CA GLU A 271 12.07 -11.25 1.43
C GLU A 271 11.04 -10.15 1.73
N ALA A 272 9.78 -10.54 1.96
CA ALA A 272 8.70 -9.60 2.23
C ALA A 272 8.91 -8.76 3.51
N ARG A 273 9.73 -9.21 4.45
CA ARG A 273 10.10 -8.49 5.67
C ARG A 273 11.17 -7.43 5.47
N LYS A 274 11.86 -7.41 4.32
CA LYS A 274 12.87 -6.41 4.01
C LYS A 274 12.25 -5.15 3.43
N PRO A 275 12.81 -3.97 3.71
CA PRO A 275 12.32 -2.71 3.13
C PRO A 275 12.26 -2.70 1.60
N GLU A 276 13.11 -3.48 0.93
CA GLU A 276 13.16 -3.59 -0.53
C GLU A 276 11.85 -4.11 -1.14
N ALA A 277 11.10 -4.94 -0.42
CA ALA A 277 9.78 -5.40 -0.87
C ALA A 277 8.80 -4.24 -1.11
N CYS A 278 8.98 -3.11 -0.40
CA CYS A 278 8.16 -1.92 -0.56
C CYS A 278 8.69 -0.95 -1.63
N SER A 279 10.01 -1.03 -1.93
CA SER A 279 10.73 -0.01 -2.71
C SER A 279 10.27 0.11 -4.15
N THR A 280 9.77 -0.95 -4.74
CA THR A 280 9.28 -0.95 -6.14
C THR A 280 8.12 0.03 -6.32
N CYS A 281 7.23 0.10 -5.33
CA CYS A 281 6.06 0.95 -5.36
C CYS A 281 6.27 2.25 -4.59
N HIS A 282 6.99 2.23 -3.47
CA HIS A 282 7.16 3.35 -2.55
C HIS A 282 8.47 4.12 -2.77
N ASN A 283 8.82 4.40 -4.03
CA ASN A 283 10.01 5.19 -4.40
C ASN A 283 9.78 6.09 -5.62
N GLY A 284 8.56 6.58 -5.80
CA GLY A 284 8.17 7.46 -6.90
C GLY A 284 8.50 8.94 -6.67
N VAL A 285 8.22 9.75 -7.69
CA VAL A 285 8.47 11.20 -7.64
C VAL A 285 7.57 11.93 -6.63
N ASP A 286 6.43 11.37 -6.33
CA ASP A 286 5.39 11.88 -5.44
C ASP A 286 5.24 11.04 -4.15
N HIS A 287 5.98 9.94 -4.03
CA HIS A 287 5.90 9.01 -2.89
C HIS A 287 7.25 8.30 -2.68
N ASN A 288 8.24 9.02 -2.21
CA ASN A 288 9.61 8.55 -2.03
C ASN A 288 9.89 8.05 -0.60
N GLU A 289 9.00 7.24 -0.06
CA GLU A 289 9.07 6.71 1.30
C GLU A 289 10.35 5.90 1.52
N PHE A 290 10.68 4.99 0.59
CA PHE A 290 11.86 4.16 0.69
C PHE A 290 13.16 4.99 0.71
N GLU A 291 13.32 5.98 -0.20
CA GLU A 291 14.45 6.89 -0.20
C GLU A 291 14.58 7.62 1.15
N ASN A 292 13.46 8.14 1.67
CA ASN A 292 13.44 8.84 2.95
C ASN A 292 13.77 7.93 4.13
N PHE A 293 13.23 6.71 4.14
CA PHE A 293 13.59 5.70 5.15
C PHE A 293 15.10 5.41 5.11
N MET A 294 15.68 5.13 3.95
CA MET A 294 17.11 4.82 3.79
C MET A 294 18.02 5.97 4.23
N LEU A 295 17.58 7.21 4.09
CA LEU A 295 18.30 8.42 4.54
C LEU A 295 18.02 8.77 6.02
N SER A 296 17.12 8.07 6.68
CA SER A 296 16.85 8.21 8.11
C SER A 296 17.89 7.46 8.95
N LYS A 297 17.88 7.71 10.27
CA LYS A 297 18.71 6.92 11.18
C LYS A 297 18.30 5.43 11.22
N HIS A 298 17.02 5.14 11.05
CA HIS A 298 16.52 3.77 11.00
C HIS A 298 17.05 3.05 9.75
N GLY A 299 16.98 3.68 8.59
CA GLY A 299 17.54 3.13 7.35
C GLY A 299 19.06 2.95 7.40
N VAL A 300 19.79 3.87 8.07
CA VAL A 300 21.23 3.70 8.29
C VAL A 300 21.53 2.46 9.14
N ILE A 301 20.75 2.20 10.18
CA ILE A 301 20.91 0.98 11.00
C ILE A 301 20.64 -0.26 10.14
N TYR A 302 19.54 -0.27 9.40
CA TYR A 302 19.21 -1.35 8.46
C TYR A 302 20.37 -1.60 7.48
N ASN A 303 20.81 -0.54 6.79
CA ASN A 303 21.85 -0.65 5.77
C ASN A 303 23.22 -1.11 6.30
N THR A 304 23.50 -0.93 7.59
CA THR A 304 24.78 -1.28 8.20
C THR A 304 24.76 -2.60 8.96
N GLN A 305 23.59 -3.08 9.36
CA GLN A 305 23.45 -4.25 10.24
C GLN A 305 22.41 -5.27 9.74
N GLY A 306 21.62 -4.95 8.73
CA GLY A 306 20.51 -5.78 8.26
C GLY A 306 20.93 -7.16 7.76
N ASP A 307 22.17 -7.29 7.27
CA ASP A 307 22.74 -8.59 6.85
C ASP A 307 22.99 -9.54 8.05
N GLU A 308 23.03 -9.02 9.28
CA GLU A 308 23.24 -9.79 10.50
C GLU A 308 21.90 -10.24 11.13
N TRP A 309 20.76 -9.77 10.61
CA TRP A 309 19.44 -10.05 11.17
C TRP A 309 18.86 -11.36 10.62
N ASP A 310 18.16 -12.09 11.48
CA ASP A 310 17.44 -13.29 11.06
C ASP A 310 16.06 -12.91 10.47
N TRP A 311 15.99 -12.86 9.16
CA TRP A 311 14.81 -12.52 8.41
C TRP A 311 13.77 -13.65 8.30
N GLU A 312 14.13 -14.86 8.70
CA GLU A 312 13.22 -16.00 8.71
C GLU A 312 12.26 -15.97 9.91
N LEU A 313 12.63 -15.29 10.99
CA LEU A 313 11.75 -15.14 12.15
C LEU A 313 10.55 -14.23 11.85
N PRO A 314 9.39 -14.49 12.47
CA PRO A 314 8.24 -13.61 12.38
C PRO A 314 8.55 -12.24 13.00
N LEU A 315 7.80 -11.20 12.59
CA LEU A 315 8.06 -9.81 12.99
C LEU A 315 8.02 -9.61 14.51
N GLU A 316 7.17 -10.34 15.22
CA GLU A 316 7.02 -10.32 16.68
C GLU A 316 8.30 -10.74 17.41
N GLN A 317 9.11 -11.58 16.77
CA GLN A 317 10.34 -12.10 17.36
C GLN A 317 11.59 -11.39 16.83
N ALA A 318 11.45 -10.52 15.84
CA ALA A 318 12.57 -9.92 15.13
C ALA A 318 13.53 -9.14 16.02
N PHE A 319 13.04 -8.36 16.99
CA PHE A 319 13.87 -7.57 17.91
C PHE A 319 14.50 -8.42 19.02
N GLU A 320 13.78 -9.35 19.60
CA GLU A 320 14.26 -10.12 20.76
C GLU A 320 15.17 -11.27 20.34
N GLN A 321 14.83 -11.97 19.27
CA GLN A 321 15.49 -13.20 18.84
C GLN A 321 16.24 -13.01 17.52
N GLY A 322 15.72 -12.21 16.58
CA GLY A 322 16.27 -12.03 15.23
C GLY A 322 17.45 -11.05 15.13
N GLY A 323 17.86 -10.44 16.25
CA GLY A 323 18.97 -9.49 16.25
C GLY A 323 18.66 -8.15 15.60
N GLN A 324 17.42 -7.88 15.22
CA GLN A 324 17.00 -6.61 14.63
C GLN A 324 17.24 -5.45 15.61
N ARG A 325 17.83 -4.35 15.13
CA ARG A 325 18.27 -3.21 15.94
C ARG A 325 17.57 -1.90 15.59
N GLY A 326 16.71 -1.92 14.59
CA GLY A 326 15.92 -0.77 14.16
C GLY A 326 14.69 -1.24 13.40
N PRO A 327 13.66 -0.42 13.32
CA PRO A 327 12.44 -0.78 12.60
C PRO A 327 12.67 -0.82 11.09
N THR A 328 11.85 -1.60 10.40
CA THR A 328 11.69 -1.60 8.95
C THR A 328 10.32 -1.04 8.58
N CYS A 329 9.99 -1.00 7.29
CA CYS A 329 8.67 -0.61 6.83
C CYS A 329 7.59 -1.47 7.51
N GLN A 330 7.81 -2.77 7.53
CA GLN A 330 6.88 -3.76 8.07
C GLN A 330 6.68 -3.60 9.58
N THR A 331 7.76 -3.43 10.34
CA THR A 331 7.68 -3.22 11.79
C THR A 331 6.94 -1.94 12.19
N CYS A 332 6.90 -0.95 11.29
CA CYS A 332 6.13 0.27 11.53
C CYS A 332 4.69 0.19 10.99
N HIS A 333 4.50 -0.38 9.80
CA HIS A 333 3.21 -0.31 9.09
C HIS A 333 2.30 -1.51 9.32
N MET A 334 2.85 -2.70 9.61
CA MET A 334 2.07 -3.89 9.92
C MET A 334 1.72 -4.01 11.41
N GLU A 335 2.46 -3.33 12.27
CA GLU A 335 2.26 -3.36 13.72
C GLU A 335 1.18 -2.37 14.15
N SER A 336 0.32 -2.78 15.08
CA SER A 336 -0.58 -1.92 15.84
C SER A 336 -0.83 -2.51 17.23
N GLU A 337 -0.56 -1.75 18.28
CA GLU A 337 -0.79 -2.12 19.68
C GLU A 337 -0.07 -3.43 20.12
N GLY A 338 1.04 -3.75 19.47
CA GLY A 338 1.83 -4.95 19.74
C GLY A 338 1.51 -6.15 18.84
N GLU A 339 0.50 -6.04 17.98
CA GLU A 339 0.09 -7.06 17.06
C GLU A 339 0.52 -6.71 15.63
N TYR A 340 0.81 -7.73 14.81
CA TYR A 340 1.20 -7.56 13.41
C TYR A 340 0.15 -8.12 12.47
N SER A 341 -0.20 -7.37 11.43
CA SER A 341 -1.25 -7.71 10.49
C SER A 341 -0.92 -7.27 9.08
N HIS A 342 -1.51 -7.92 8.08
CA HIS A 342 -1.46 -7.50 6.68
C HIS A 342 -2.34 -6.27 6.37
N ASN A 343 -2.98 -5.68 7.37
CA ASN A 343 -3.63 -4.39 7.26
C ASN A 343 -2.60 -3.27 7.41
N LEU A 344 -2.06 -2.78 6.29
CA LEU A 344 -0.98 -1.78 6.25
C LEU A 344 -1.41 -0.36 6.60
N VAL A 345 -2.71 -0.12 6.75
CA VAL A 345 -3.28 1.23 6.90
C VAL A 345 -3.86 1.51 8.28
N GLN A 346 -3.65 0.60 9.24
CA GLN A 346 -4.22 0.68 10.60
C GLN A 346 -3.96 2.04 11.28
N LYS A 347 -2.79 2.62 11.06
CA LYS A 347 -2.33 3.86 11.68
C LYS A 347 -2.23 5.04 10.71
N VAL A 348 -2.70 4.89 9.48
CA VAL A 348 -2.69 6.00 8.51
C VAL A 348 -3.56 7.14 9.02
N ARG A 349 -3.00 8.35 9.13
CA ARG A 349 -3.70 9.53 9.64
C ARG A 349 -3.65 10.74 8.69
N TRP A 350 -2.59 10.91 7.92
CA TRP A 350 -2.50 11.99 6.92
C TRP A 350 -2.97 11.58 5.52
N GLY A 351 -3.28 10.31 5.33
CA GLY A 351 -3.64 9.76 4.04
C GLY A 351 -2.48 9.70 3.05
N PHE A 352 -2.79 9.43 1.81
CA PHE A 352 -1.80 9.38 0.75
C PHE A 352 -1.20 10.77 0.47
N LYS A 353 -2.05 11.78 0.37
CA LYS A 353 -1.63 13.18 0.17
C LYS A 353 -2.04 14.04 1.36
N PRO A 354 -1.16 14.90 1.86
CA PRO A 354 -1.52 15.84 2.90
C PRO A 354 -2.44 16.93 2.34
N MET A 355 -3.57 17.16 3.00
CA MET A 355 -4.59 18.09 2.52
C MET A 355 -5.04 19.07 3.61
N PRO A 356 -5.57 20.26 3.24
CA PRO A 356 -6.05 21.26 4.19
C PRO A 356 -7.07 20.70 5.18
N ALA A 357 -8.02 19.90 4.72
CA ALA A 357 -9.06 19.33 5.58
C ALA A 357 -8.50 18.42 6.67
N ILE A 358 -7.40 17.70 6.42
CA ILE A 358 -6.73 16.94 7.47
C ILE A 358 -6.04 17.88 8.45
N ALA A 359 -5.28 18.87 7.95
CA ALA A 359 -4.57 19.82 8.78
C ALA A 359 -5.51 20.57 9.75
N GLU A 360 -6.74 20.86 9.32
CA GLU A 360 -7.76 21.57 10.10
C GLU A 360 -8.47 20.67 11.14
N ASN A 361 -8.32 19.33 11.03
CA ASN A 361 -9.07 18.38 11.84
C ASN A 361 -8.21 17.37 12.62
N LEU A 362 -6.92 17.63 12.79
CA LEU A 362 -6.00 16.72 13.48
C LEU A 362 -6.39 16.41 14.93
N GLU A 363 -7.17 17.30 15.59
CA GLU A 363 -7.68 17.11 16.95
C GLU A 363 -8.96 16.21 16.98
N HIS A 364 -9.46 15.77 15.84
CA HIS A 364 -10.59 14.85 15.80
C HIS A 364 -10.17 13.48 16.34
N GLU A 365 -11.05 12.83 17.12
CA GLU A 365 -10.82 11.53 17.78
C GLU A 365 -10.17 10.48 16.84
N TRP A 366 -10.66 10.37 15.62
CA TRP A 366 -10.13 9.43 14.63
C TRP A 366 -8.63 9.63 14.32
N PHE A 367 -8.15 10.88 14.28
CA PHE A 367 -6.73 11.19 14.06
C PHE A 367 -5.91 11.03 15.32
N GLU A 368 -6.48 11.35 16.49
CA GLU A 368 -5.81 11.20 17.78
C GLU A 368 -5.61 9.74 18.17
N ASP A 369 -6.58 8.85 17.87
CA ASP A 369 -6.46 7.41 18.09
C ASP A 369 -5.28 6.84 17.29
N ARG A 370 -5.15 7.22 16.02
CA ARG A 370 -4.03 6.80 15.17
C ARG A 370 -2.70 7.37 15.62
N LYS A 371 -2.68 8.60 16.11
CA LYS A 371 -1.47 9.18 16.72
C LYS A 371 -1.05 8.39 17.95
N SER A 372 -2.00 8.02 18.78
CA SER A 372 -1.74 7.20 19.98
C SER A 372 -1.17 5.83 19.60
N ALA A 373 -1.69 5.19 18.55
CA ALA A 373 -1.14 3.94 18.03
C ALA A 373 0.30 4.12 17.52
N TRP A 374 0.63 5.22 16.82
CA TRP A 374 2.01 5.53 16.43
C TRP A 374 2.91 5.78 17.64
N VAL A 375 2.42 6.48 18.67
CA VAL A 375 3.17 6.66 19.94
C VAL A 375 3.48 5.31 20.58
N SER A 376 2.53 4.39 20.60
CA SER A 376 2.73 3.02 21.09
C SER A 376 3.84 2.30 20.32
N THR A 377 3.77 2.28 19.00
CA THR A 377 4.79 1.67 18.12
C THR A 377 6.18 2.26 18.39
N CYS A 378 6.30 3.58 18.39
CA CYS A 378 7.58 4.25 18.64
C CYS A 378 8.11 3.97 20.05
N SER A 379 7.23 3.79 21.02
CA SER A 379 7.57 3.59 22.44
C SER A 379 8.17 2.22 22.74
N GLN A 380 8.16 1.30 21.80
CA GLN A 380 8.91 0.05 21.90
C GLN A 380 10.44 0.30 22.03
N CYS A 381 10.93 1.42 21.50
CA CYS A 381 12.36 1.78 21.52
C CYS A 381 12.63 3.20 22.06
N HIS A 382 11.68 4.12 21.95
CA HIS A 382 11.81 5.53 22.35
C HIS A 382 10.94 5.83 23.58
N SER A 383 11.23 6.93 24.28
CA SER A 383 10.29 7.39 25.33
C SER A 383 8.99 7.89 24.70
N PRO A 384 7.83 7.69 25.31
CA PRO A 384 6.55 8.21 24.81
C PRO A 384 6.60 9.72 24.54
N SER A 385 7.21 10.51 25.40
CA SER A 385 7.34 11.96 25.20
C SER A 385 8.18 12.35 23.99
N PHE A 386 9.18 11.54 23.62
CA PHE A 386 9.92 11.75 22.38
C PHE A 386 9.03 11.42 21.17
N ALA A 387 8.30 10.31 21.21
CA ALA A 387 7.40 9.90 20.15
C ALA A 387 6.31 10.95 19.89
N GLU A 388 5.62 11.41 20.96
CA GLU A 388 4.63 12.47 20.89
C GLU A 388 5.22 13.74 20.27
N SER A 389 6.36 14.22 20.78
CA SER A 389 6.99 15.44 20.28
C SER A 389 7.40 15.34 18.80
N TYR A 390 7.82 14.15 18.35
CA TYR A 390 8.15 13.95 16.95
C TYR A 390 6.91 13.93 16.05
N LEU A 391 5.83 13.31 16.49
CA LEU A 391 4.55 13.31 15.75
C LEU A 391 3.95 14.72 15.68
N ASP A 392 4.06 15.52 16.75
CA ASP A 392 3.69 16.93 16.74
C ASP A 392 4.50 17.73 15.69
N LEU A 393 5.81 17.49 15.63
CA LEU A 393 6.67 18.10 14.61
C LEU A 393 6.26 17.67 13.20
N MET A 394 5.93 16.39 13.02
CA MET A 394 5.48 15.86 11.74
C MET A 394 4.17 16.53 11.31
N ASP A 395 3.20 16.63 12.21
CA ASP A 395 1.92 17.28 11.96
C ASP A 395 2.08 18.74 11.58
N GLN A 396 2.82 19.48 12.38
CA GLN A 396 3.05 20.90 12.14
C GLN A 396 3.80 21.14 10.81
N GLY A 397 4.88 20.40 10.57
CA GLY A 397 5.65 20.54 9.34
C GLY A 397 4.85 20.17 8.09
N THR A 398 3.98 19.17 8.21
CA THR A 398 3.08 18.76 7.12
C THR A 398 2.03 19.84 6.85
N ALA A 399 1.43 20.40 7.89
CA ALA A 399 0.48 21.52 7.78
C ALA A 399 1.13 22.76 7.17
N ASP A 400 2.36 23.09 7.56
CA ASP A 400 3.13 24.20 6.96
C ASP A 400 3.35 23.98 5.44
N GLY A 401 3.63 22.75 5.02
CA GLY A 401 3.74 22.40 3.60
C GLY A 401 2.43 22.59 2.84
N VAL A 402 1.32 22.13 3.42
CA VAL A 402 -0.04 22.31 2.89
C VAL A 402 -0.39 23.79 2.74
N GLU A 403 -0.04 24.62 3.72
CA GLU A 403 -0.27 26.06 3.66
C GLU A 403 0.46 26.72 2.48
N LEU A 404 1.72 26.35 2.21
CA LEU A 404 2.47 26.87 1.06
C LEU A 404 1.81 26.49 -0.27
N VAL A 405 1.30 25.28 -0.39
CA VAL A 405 0.55 24.84 -1.58
C VAL A 405 -0.76 25.59 -1.71
N SER A 406 -1.48 25.81 -0.62
CA SER A 406 -2.74 26.58 -0.61
C SER A 406 -2.52 28.01 -1.07
N GLN A 407 -1.41 28.65 -0.68
CA GLN A 407 -1.04 29.98 -1.18
C GLN A 407 -0.78 29.96 -2.70
N ALA A 408 -0.09 28.94 -3.20
CA ALA A 408 0.15 28.80 -4.63
C ALA A 408 -1.18 28.62 -5.39
N ARG A 409 -2.10 27.82 -4.85
CA ARG A 409 -3.43 27.60 -5.41
C ARG A 409 -4.22 28.89 -5.54
N VAL A 410 -4.29 29.69 -4.49
CA VAL A 410 -5.01 30.99 -4.51
C VAL A 410 -4.50 31.88 -5.64
N ILE A 411 -3.18 31.88 -5.90
CA ILE A 411 -2.59 32.63 -7.00
C ILE A 411 -3.06 32.05 -8.35
N MET A 412 -2.99 30.72 -8.53
CA MET A 412 -3.42 30.08 -9.78
C MET A 412 -4.90 30.31 -10.07
N ASP A 413 -5.77 30.12 -9.09
CA ASP A 413 -7.21 30.35 -9.21
C ASP A 413 -7.50 31.82 -9.62
N SER A 414 -6.79 32.75 -9.03
CA SER A 414 -6.90 34.17 -9.38
C SER A 414 -6.46 34.45 -10.83
N LEU A 415 -5.33 33.87 -11.28
CA LEU A 415 -4.83 34.04 -12.64
C LEU A 415 -5.80 33.47 -13.69
N TYR A 416 -6.39 32.32 -13.43
CA TYR A 416 -7.42 31.74 -14.30
C TYR A 416 -8.70 32.59 -14.31
N LYS A 417 -9.17 33.02 -13.16
CA LYS A 417 -10.36 33.86 -13.01
C LYS A 417 -10.20 35.21 -13.73
N ASP A 418 -9.02 35.78 -13.68
CA ASP A 418 -8.70 37.05 -14.32
C ASP A 418 -8.40 36.89 -15.84
N GLY A 419 -8.44 35.68 -16.37
CA GLY A 419 -8.17 35.37 -17.78
C GLY A 419 -6.70 35.59 -18.19
N LEU A 420 -5.77 35.59 -17.24
CA LEU A 420 -4.35 35.76 -17.47
C LEU A 420 -3.64 34.45 -17.84
N LEU A 421 -4.26 33.32 -17.56
CA LEU A 421 -3.84 32.01 -18.05
C LEU A 421 -4.86 31.51 -19.08
N THR A 422 -4.34 30.89 -20.13
CA THR A 422 -5.18 30.18 -21.11
C THR A 422 -5.57 28.82 -20.52
N GLY A 423 -6.83 28.46 -20.68
CA GLY A 423 -7.32 27.14 -20.30
C GLY A 423 -6.61 26.02 -21.05
N GLN A 424 -6.96 24.81 -20.70
CA GLN A 424 -6.39 23.59 -21.26
C GLN A 424 -6.50 23.55 -22.79
N THR A 425 -5.42 23.12 -23.44
CA THR A 425 -5.32 23.08 -24.91
C THR A 425 -5.56 21.70 -25.51
N THR A 426 -5.97 20.72 -24.71
CA THR A 426 -6.18 19.34 -25.16
C THR A 426 -7.62 19.07 -25.54
N ASN A 427 -7.85 18.10 -26.43
CA ASN A 427 -9.18 17.59 -26.75
C ASN A 427 -9.76 16.68 -25.64
N ARG A 428 -9.04 16.52 -24.55
CA ARG A 428 -9.50 15.74 -23.42
C ARG A 428 -10.38 16.58 -22.53
N PRO A 429 -11.40 15.98 -21.93
CA PRO A 429 -12.22 16.71 -21.01
C PRO A 429 -11.36 17.26 -19.88
N SER A 430 -11.61 18.50 -19.53
CA SER A 430 -11.07 19.05 -18.30
C SER A 430 -11.61 18.23 -17.15
N PRO A 431 -10.79 17.97 -16.13
CA PRO A 431 -11.29 17.45 -14.88
C PRO A 431 -12.41 18.34 -14.35
N PRO A 432 -13.35 17.79 -13.58
CA PRO A 432 -14.35 18.60 -12.91
C PRO A 432 -13.63 19.60 -12.02
N GLU A 433 -14.18 20.78 -11.94
CA GLU A 433 -13.74 21.69 -10.90
C GLU A 433 -13.95 20.99 -9.55
N PRO A 434 -12.99 21.10 -8.61
CA PRO A 434 -13.17 20.59 -7.26
C PRO A 434 -14.49 21.16 -6.71
N GLU A 435 -15.32 20.31 -6.14
CA GLU A 435 -16.47 20.80 -5.39
C GLU A 435 -15.95 21.68 -4.24
N LYS A 436 -16.77 22.60 -3.78
CA LYS A 436 -16.36 23.63 -2.83
C LYS A 436 -15.69 23.07 -1.57
N ASP A 437 -15.99 21.83 -1.23
CA ASP A 437 -15.49 21.11 -0.06
C ASP A 437 -14.43 20.04 -0.40
N GLU A 438 -14.12 19.86 -1.67
CA GLU A 438 -12.98 19.00 -2.08
C GLU A 438 -11.69 19.74 -1.75
N ALA A 439 -10.98 19.21 -0.78
CA ALA A 439 -9.74 19.76 -0.33
C ALA A 439 -8.64 19.54 -1.37
N GLY A 440 -8.27 20.56 -2.02
CA GLY A 440 -7.11 20.57 -2.88
C GLY A 440 -7.42 20.86 -4.34
N PRO A 441 -6.43 21.39 -5.02
CA PRO A 441 -6.49 21.58 -6.44
C PRO A 441 -6.56 20.22 -7.11
N PHE A 442 -7.09 20.20 -8.30
CA PHE A 442 -7.26 19.01 -9.08
C PHE A 442 -5.96 18.69 -9.84
N PHE A 443 -5.32 17.57 -9.50
CA PHE A 443 -3.93 17.31 -9.90
C PHE A 443 -3.68 16.18 -10.83
N GLY A 444 -4.69 15.53 -11.32
CA GLY A 444 -4.50 14.47 -12.25
C GLY A 444 -3.73 14.82 -13.54
N PHE A 445 -3.03 15.96 -13.56
CA PHE A 445 -2.58 16.53 -14.81
C PHE A 445 -1.11 16.49 -15.06
N PHE A 446 -0.30 16.27 -14.04
CA PHE A 446 1.13 16.23 -14.18
C PHE A 446 1.57 15.21 -15.25
N PHE A 447 0.89 14.09 -15.28
CA PHE A 447 1.14 13.00 -16.23
C PHE A 447 0.31 13.08 -17.51
N SER A 448 -0.70 13.93 -17.56
CA SER A 448 -1.61 14.02 -18.70
C SER A 448 -1.07 14.95 -19.77
N LYS A 449 -0.94 14.45 -20.99
CA LYS A 449 -0.50 15.23 -22.15
C LYS A 449 -1.36 16.47 -22.34
N GLY A 450 -0.76 17.66 -22.22
CA GLY A 450 -1.38 18.94 -22.53
C GLY A 450 -2.22 19.59 -21.42
N ASN A 451 -2.21 19.06 -20.21
CA ASN A 451 -2.94 19.65 -19.09
C ASN A 451 -2.15 20.71 -18.31
N ASN A 452 -0.88 20.88 -18.61
CA ASN A 452 -0.02 21.92 -18.04
C ASN A 452 0.50 22.82 -19.17
N PRO A 453 -0.35 23.71 -19.73
CA PRO A 453 -0.02 24.43 -20.97
C PRO A 453 1.04 25.51 -20.79
N THR A 454 1.28 25.98 -19.57
CA THR A 454 2.25 27.03 -19.29
C THR A 454 3.26 26.62 -18.23
N ALA A 455 4.38 27.35 -18.14
CA ALA A 455 5.43 27.06 -17.16
C ALA A 455 4.93 27.18 -15.70
N ILE A 456 3.99 28.09 -15.43
CA ILE A 456 3.43 28.23 -14.09
C ILE A 456 2.48 27.09 -13.73
N ASP A 457 1.79 26.51 -14.71
CA ASP A 457 0.97 25.31 -14.49
C ASP A 457 1.85 24.11 -14.12
N VAL A 458 2.99 23.94 -14.81
CA VAL A 458 3.98 22.91 -14.49
C VAL A 458 4.55 23.13 -13.09
N GLU A 459 4.95 24.34 -12.75
CA GLU A 459 5.50 24.69 -11.43
C GLU A 459 4.47 24.44 -10.32
N PHE A 460 3.19 24.70 -10.61
CA PHE A 460 2.12 24.44 -9.67
C PHE A 460 1.84 22.92 -9.49
N ALA A 461 1.89 22.16 -10.57
CA ALA A 461 1.81 20.70 -10.48
C ALA A 461 3.00 20.13 -9.67
N GLU A 462 4.21 20.65 -9.91
CA GLU A 462 5.40 20.21 -9.16
C GLU A 462 5.36 20.54 -7.66
N ILE A 463 4.88 21.74 -7.29
CA ILE A 463 4.85 22.12 -5.87
C ILE A 463 3.94 21.20 -5.08
N TRP A 464 2.84 20.78 -5.67
CA TRP A 464 1.88 19.90 -5.01
C TRP A 464 2.27 18.43 -5.12
N GLU A 465 2.39 17.89 -6.34
CA GLU A 465 2.56 16.46 -6.57
C GLU A 465 3.93 15.93 -6.15
N GLN A 466 4.95 16.79 -6.20
CA GLN A 466 6.30 16.34 -5.89
C GLN A 466 6.84 16.97 -4.60
N HIS A 467 6.86 18.28 -4.53
CA HIS A 467 7.63 18.95 -3.47
C HIS A 467 6.94 18.84 -2.12
N ASN A 468 5.62 19.00 -2.07
CA ASN A 468 4.84 18.82 -0.84
C ASN A 468 4.83 17.35 -0.41
N MET A 469 4.67 16.44 -1.37
CA MET A 469 4.72 15.01 -1.07
C MET A 469 6.07 14.59 -0.50
N LYS A 470 7.17 15.01 -1.13
CA LYS A 470 8.53 14.71 -0.64
C LYS A 470 8.81 15.31 0.74
N HIS A 471 8.29 16.50 1.01
CA HIS A 471 8.38 17.13 2.32
C HIS A 471 7.63 16.31 3.38
N PHE A 472 6.38 15.98 3.12
CA PHE A 472 5.55 15.15 3.99
C PHE A 472 6.18 13.76 4.23
N LYS A 473 6.58 13.07 3.15
CA LYS A 473 7.18 11.74 3.26
C LYS A 473 8.51 11.76 4.03
N ALA A 474 9.28 12.85 3.91
CA ALA A 474 10.51 13.01 4.68
C ALA A 474 10.24 13.19 6.19
N LEU A 475 9.20 13.95 6.55
CA LEU A 475 8.74 14.08 7.93
C LEU A 475 8.25 12.73 8.47
N ALA A 476 7.37 12.05 7.74
CA ALA A 476 6.80 10.77 8.15
C ALA A 476 7.86 9.66 8.30
N HIS A 477 8.96 9.70 7.53
CA HIS A 477 10.03 8.70 7.56
C HIS A 477 11.32 9.18 8.23
N VAL A 478 11.21 10.18 9.09
CA VAL A 478 12.29 10.63 9.99
C VAL A 478 13.58 11.03 9.24
N ASN A 479 13.45 11.62 8.05
CA ASN A 479 14.57 12.14 7.27
C ASN A 479 14.72 13.66 7.40
N PRO A 480 15.49 14.18 8.39
CA PRO A 480 15.61 15.63 8.61
C PRO A 480 16.24 16.36 7.42
N GLY A 481 17.13 15.71 6.66
CA GLY A 481 17.68 16.27 5.44
C GLY A 481 16.62 16.56 4.37
N GLY A 482 15.64 15.66 4.23
CA GLY A 482 14.54 15.78 3.28
C GLY A 482 13.57 16.90 3.62
N PHE A 483 13.10 16.98 4.85
CA PHE A 483 12.11 17.98 5.22
C PHE A 483 12.71 19.37 5.56
N THR A 484 14.00 19.47 5.84
CA THR A 484 14.64 20.75 6.17
C THR A 484 15.30 21.40 4.96
N TYR A 485 16.08 20.66 4.19
CA TYR A 485 17.00 21.27 3.20
C TYR A 485 16.82 20.79 1.77
N SER A 486 16.60 19.49 1.53
CA SER A 486 16.84 18.93 0.22
C SER A 486 15.61 18.98 -0.71
N ASN A 487 14.99 17.85 -0.96
CA ASN A 487 14.02 17.73 -2.04
C ASN A 487 12.61 18.24 -1.71
N GLY A 488 12.27 18.36 -0.42
CA GLY A 488 10.97 18.82 0.06
C GLY A 488 10.92 20.34 0.27
N TRP A 489 11.18 20.79 1.51
CA TRP A 489 10.95 22.15 1.97
C TRP A 489 11.59 23.24 1.11
N ALA A 490 12.87 23.11 0.78
CA ALA A 490 13.55 24.10 -0.02
C ALA A 490 12.96 24.26 -1.43
N LYS A 491 12.41 23.20 -1.98
CA LYS A 491 11.74 23.24 -3.28
C LYS A 491 10.34 23.84 -3.18
N LEU A 492 9.58 23.54 -2.14
CA LEU A 492 8.30 24.20 -1.87
C LEU A 492 8.45 25.72 -1.86
N ILE A 493 9.38 26.25 -1.07
CA ILE A 493 9.67 27.69 -1.00
C ILE A 493 10.05 28.26 -2.37
N ARG A 494 10.89 27.55 -3.11
CA ARG A 494 11.35 28.00 -4.45
C ARG A 494 10.20 28.03 -5.45
N SER A 495 9.38 27.01 -5.50
CA SER A 495 8.25 26.94 -6.41
C SER A 495 7.21 28.01 -6.10
N LEU A 496 6.88 28.22 -4.83
CA LEU A 496 5.99 29.30 -4.44
C LEU A 496 6.55 30.68 -4.83
N ALA A 497 7.85 30.91 -4.66
CA ALA A 497 8.48 32.17 -5.09
C ALA A 497 8.37 32.38 -6.60
N ARG A 498 8.61 31.35 -7.41
CA ARG A 498 8.47 31.41 -8.88
C ARG A 498 7.03 31.65 -9.31
N ILE A 499 6.06 31.04 -8.65
CA ILE A 499 4.64 31.27 -8.91
C ILE A 499 4.29 32.72 -8.64
N ARG A 500 4.74 33.31 -7.52
CA ARG A 500 4.53 34.71 -7.18
C ARG A 500 5.18 35.66 -8.18
N ASP A 501 6.42 35.39 -8.59
CA ASP A 501 7.12 36.22 -9.59
C ASP A 501 6.41 36.15 -10.94
N THR A 502 5.91 34.99 -11.33
CA THR A 502 5.17 34.80 -12.58
C THR A 502 3.82 35.52 -12.53
N ASP A 503 3.08 35.43 -11.42
CA ASP A 503 1.84 36.18 -11.20
C ASP A 503 2.06 37.69 -11.39
N THR A 504 3.07 38.24 -10.71
CA THR A 504 3.45 39.65 -10.85
C THR A 504 3.72 40.03 -12.31
N THR A 505 4.54 39.21 -13.00
CA THR A 505 4.90 39.46 -14.41
C THR A 505 3.69 39.42 -15.34
N LEU A 506 2.78 38.45 -15.15
CA LEU A 506 1.58 38.33 -15.97
C LEU A 506 0.63 39.52 -15.77
N ARG A 507 0.44 39.99 -14.55
CA ARG A 507 -0.39 41.16 -14.23
C ARG A 507 0.20 42.47 -14.79
N GLU A 508 1.50 42.68 -14.64
CA GLU A 508 2.20 43.84 -15.23
C GLU A 508 2.10 43.86 -16.77
N LYS A 509 2.27 42.70 -17.40
CA LYS A 509 2.09 42.56 -18.85
C LYS A 509 0.65 42.85 -19.29
N ALA A 510 -0.34 42.37 -18.58
CA ALA A 510 -1.74 42.63 -18.87
C ALA A 510 -2.05 44.13 -18.77
N ALA A 511 -1.65 44.76 -17.68
CA ALA A 511 -1.81 46.21 -17.50
C ALA A 511 -1.13 47.05 -18.59
N LEU A 512 0.07 46.64 -19.05
CA LEU A 512 0.75 47.30 -20.15
C LEU A 512 -0.01 47.16 -21.47
N LEU A 513 -0.51 45.97 -21.77
CA LEU A 513 -1.30 45.71 -22.98
C LEU A 513 -2.62 46.53 -23.00
N GLU A 514 -3.30 46.67 -21.88
CA GLU A 514 -4.49 47.53 -21.76
C GLU A 514 -4.16 48.98 -22.03
N ARG A 515 -3.05 49.48 -21.49
CA ARG A 515 -2.59 50.87 -21.78
C ARG A 515 -2.28 51.08 -23.25
N ILE A 516 -1.63 50.11 -23.91
CA ILE A 516 -1.34 50.17 -25.35
C ILE A 516 -2.64 50.23 -26.15
N ARG A 517 -3.60 49.35 -25.87
CA ARG A 517 -4.94 49.34 -26.54
C ARG A 517 -5.66 50.68 -26.37
N ALA A 518 -5.68 51.20 -25.15
CA ALA A 518 -6.31 52.48 -24.88
C ALA A 518 -5.64 53.66 -25.66
N LEU A 519 -4.33 53.60 -25.89
CA LEU A 519 -3.62 54.56 -26.70
C LEU A 519 -3.91 54.40 -28.20
N GLU A 520 -4.05 53.18 -28.69
CA GLU A 520 -4.42 52.87 -30.07
C GLU A 520 -5.87 53.33 -30.39
N GLU A 521 -6.78 53.13 -29.47
CA GLU A 521 -8.19 53.54 -29.58
C GLU A 521 -8.37 55.10 -29.53
N ALA A 522 -7.41 55.79 -28.93
CA ALA A 522 -7.43 57.26 -28.83
C ALA A 522 -6.81 57.99 -30.05
N GLN A 523 -6.21 57.24 -30.98
CA GLN A 523 -5.69 57.74 -32.26
C GLN A 523 -6.74 57.59 -33.38
#